data_3de93a3652e46e5d5546617065ba3c42
#
_entry.id   3de93a3652e46e5d5546617065ba3c42
#
_cell.length_a   1.000
_cell.length_b   1.000
_cell.length_c   1.000
_cell.angle_alpha   90.00
_cell.angle_beta   90.00
_cell.angle_gamma   90.00
#
_symmetry.space_group_name_H-M   'P 1'
#
loop_
_entity.id
_entity.type
_entity.pdbx_description
1 polymer ?
#
loop_
_entity_poly.entity_id
_entity_poly.type
_entity_poly.pdbx_seq_one_letter_code
_entity_poly.pdbx_strand_id
1 'polypeptide(L)'
;EGDNYAIRFINELGVDAAHLQPTLDAYVPAGGRMGRWDIAGRTVEANLAKNPVGFDRQIQSIKTAGGRLCAFFLNDNDADGHDVSWIYDVDFERIADTPGLVAFAGGTRAHDMQVRLKYAGIDATIISNVEQAIGAVADEAAGDTFYAVANYTAFPPLVKELDGLKDDDASSIVSHAITRADGSAVPTDIAPIELSRPLRIAYLYPDALNLYADGGNVIALERRCAWRGIPARVDEVRMGETLDLTDADIVMMGGGSDRDQLAVAHELLTQKDKVAAYVEDGGTLLAICGGYQLLGRSYYMGEDRIEGLGVIAAETVRGSDRLIGNVAVKTDLAPEPFVGFENHGGRTLLDADATPLGTSVVTGTGNNGDDGFEGLIYKGVIGTYLHGPALPKNPELADWLITHALERRGDAQATALLPLKPLDDTYEHAAHDAAMKLLP
;
A
#
# COMPACT_ATOMS: atom_id res chain seq x y z
N GLU A 1 13.59 14.97 -13.45
CA GLU A 1 15.04 15.22 -13.59
C GLU A 1 15.79 14.48 -12.47
N GLY A 2 15.87 13.15 -12.60
CA GLY A 2 16.67 12.34 -11.69
C GLY A 2 18.15 12.64 -11.95
N ASP A 3 18.75 13.42 -11.08
CA ASP A 3 20.19 13.65 -11.06
C ASP A 3 20.92 12.31 -11.03
N ASN A 4 21.38 11.87 -12.19
CA ASN A 4 22.25 10.71 -12.26
C ASN A 4 23.61 11.15 -11.71
N TYR A 5 23.84 10.94 -10.41
CA TYR A 5 25.06 11.33 -9.70
C TYR A 5 26.33 10.84 -10.41
N ALA A 6 26.28 9.70 -11.10
CA ALA A 6 27.39 9.19 -11.89
C ALA A 6 27.69 10.09 -13.09
N ILE A 7 26.67 10.52 -13.85
CA ILE A 7 26.85 11.44 -14.98
C ILE A 7 27.32 12.81 -14.50
N ARG A 8 26.78 13.31 -13.39
CA ARG A 8 27.19 14.57 -12.80
C ARG A 8 28.64 14.53 -12.33
N PHE A 9 29.04 13.47 -11.62
CA PHE A 9 30.41 13.24 -11.19
C PHE A 9 31.39 13.13 -12.38
N ILE A 10 31.00 12.44 -13.46
CA ILE A 10 31.81 12.31 -14.67
C ILE A 10 31.94 13.65 -15.39
N ASN A 11 30.88 14.46 -15.45
CA ASN A 11 30.93 15.82 -15.98
C ASN A 11 31.82 16.73 -15.14
N GLU A 12 31.82 16.60 -13.80
CA GLU A 12 32.75 17.32 -12.92
C GLU A 12 34.21 16.92 -13.15
N LEU A 13 34.47 15.70 -13.62
CA LEU A 13 35.79 15.24 -14.04
C LEU A 13 36.17 15.70 -15.46
N GLY A 14 35.31 16.49 -16.13
CA GLY A 14 35.58 17.06 -17.46
C GLY A 14 35.49 16.06 -18.62
N VAL A 15 34.79 14.95 -18.43
CA VAL A 15 34.53 13.97 -19.50
C VAL A 15 33.28 14.43 -20.29
N ASP A 16 33.45 14.65 -21.58
CA ASP A 16 32.35 15.05 -22.48
C ASP A 16 31.30 13.93 -22.60
N ALA A 17 30.01 14.30 -22.46
CA ALA A 17 28.86 13.40 -22.63
C ALA A 17 28.90 12.62 -23.94
N ALA A 18 29.42 13.21 -25.02
CA ALA A 18 29.59 12.54 -26.31
C ALA A 18 30.52 11.33 -26.28
N HIS A 19 31.46 11.30 -25.33
CA HIS A 19 32.34 10.13 -25.13
C HIS A 19 31.71 9.06 -24.23
N LEU A 20 30.71 9.42 -23.46
CA LEU A 20 30.00 8.47 -22.57
C LEU A 20 28.90 7.71 -23.29
N GLN A 21 28.21 8.35 -24.26
CA GLN A 21 27.08 7.76 -24.92
C GLN A 21 27.39 6.40 -25.57
N PRO A 22 28.48 6.22 -26.35
CA PRO A 22 28.83 4.92 -26.91
C PRO A 22 29.14 3.85 -25.87
N THR A 23 29.69 4.23 -24.69
CA THR A 23 29.97 3.33 -23.59
C THR A 23 28.67 2.93 -22.87
N LEU A 24 27.75 3.87 -22.70
CA LEU A 24 26.42 3.61 -22.12
C LEU A 24 25.59 2.74 -23.07
N ASP A 25 25.64 2.99 -24.37
CA ASP A 25 24.93 2.21 -25.40
C ASP A 25 25.48 0.78 -25.53
N ALA A 26 26.78 0.59 -25.27
CA ALA A 26 27.44 -0.72 -25.27
C ALA A 26 27.38 -1.43 -23.90
N TYR A 27 26.88 -0.77 -22.85
CA TYR A 27 26.82 -1.33 -21.53
C TYR A 27 25.72 -2.40 -21.45
N VAL A 28 26.14 -3.65 -21.25
CA VAL A 28 25.24 -4.76 -20.93
C VAL A 28 25.31 -4.99 -19.41
N PRO A 29 24.24 -4.71 -18.66
CA PRO A 29 24.23 -4.91 -17.21
C PRO A 29 24.53 -6.36 -16.84
N ALA A 30 25.42 -6.58 -15.89
CA ALA A 30 25.72 -7.91 -15.38
C ALA A 30 24.48 -8.50 -14.66
N GLY A 31 24.24 -9.80 -14.84
CA GLY A 31 23.22 -10.54 -14.12
C GLY A 31 21.78 -10.39 -14.66
N GLY A 32 21.63 -10.10 -15.97
CA GLY A 32 20.31 -10.07 -16.61
C GLY A 32 19.43 -8.86 -16.27
N ARG A 33 19.97 -7.88 -15.55
CA ARG A 33 19.27 -6.61 -15.30
C ARG A 33 19.13 -5.84 -16.62
N MET A 34 17.92 -5.37 -16.96
CA MET A 34 17.61 -4.75 -18.25
C MET A 34 17.79 -5.72 -19.44
N GLY A 35 17.20 -6.90 -19.33
CA GLY A 35 17.17 -7.85 -20.45
C GLY A 35 16.19 -7.40 -21.52
N ARG A 36 16.54 -7.69 -22.80
CA ARG A 36 15.67 -7.43 -23.95
C ARG A 36 15.55 -8.70 -24.78
N TRP A 37 14.34 -9.06 -25.14
CA TRP A 37 13.98 -10.21 -25.97
C TRP A 37 13.13 -9.78 -27.14
N ASP A 38 13.24 -10.50 -28.24
CA ASP A 38 12.27 -10.45 -29.35
C ASP A 38 11.43 -11.73 -29.28
N ILE A 39 10.15 -11.58 -28.98
CA ILE A 39 9.21 -12.71 -28.79
C ILE A 39 8.00 -12.45 -29.67
N ALA A 40 7.73 -13.34 -30.61
CA ALA A 40 6.62 -13.21 -31.57
C ALA A 40 6.64 -11.86 -32.33
N GLY A 41 7.83 -11.32 -32.64
CA GLY A 41 8.02 -10.03 -33.31
C GLY A 41 7.76 -8.81 -32.44
N ARG A 42 7.71 -8.97 -31.13
CA ARG A 42 7.56 -7.88 -30.15
C ARG A 42 8.79 -7.78 -29.25
N THR A 43 9.29 -6.59 -29.08
CA THR A 43 10.33 -6.34 -28.05
C THR A 43 9.73 -6.47 -26.65
N VAL A 44 10.34 -7.31 -25.84
CA VAL A 44 10.04 -7.46 -24.40
C VAL A 44 11.25 -6.95 -23.60
N GLU A 45 11.03 -6.03 -22.69
CA GLU A 45 12.04 -5.52 -21.76
C GLU A 45 11.70 -5.99 -20.34
N ALA A 46 12.62 -6.75 -19.70
CA ALA A 46 12.43 -7.18 -18.33
C ALA A 46 13.45 -6.53 -17.39
N ASN A 47 12.96 -6.02 -16.27
CA ASN A 47 13.74 -5.27 -15.29
C ASN A 47 13.51 -5.77 -13.87
N LEU A 48 14.61 -5.87 -13.10
CA LEU A 48 14.57 -6.14 -11.67
C LEU A 48 14.37 -4.82 -10.90
N ALA A 49 13.35 -4.80 -10.02
CA ALA A 49 13.15 -3.72 -9.06
C ALA A 49 12.69 -4.32 -7.72
N LYS A 50 13.46 -4.11 -6.65
CA LYS A 50 13.26 -4.80 -5.36
C LYS A 50 12.83 -3.88 -4.21
N ASN A 51 12.52 -2.64 -4.49
CA ASN A 51 12.08 -1.64 -3.51
C ASN A 51 11.36 -0.48 -4.23
N PRO A 52 10.69 0.44 -3.50
CA PRO A 52 9.96 1.54 -4.11
C PRO A 52 10.77 2.36 -5.09
N VAL A 53 11.99 2.77 -4.71
CA VAL A 53 12.87 3.58 -5.57
C VAL A 53 13.21 2.87 -6.89
N GLY A 54 13.41 1.56 -6.83
CA GLY A 54 13.66 0.75 -8.03
C GLY A 54 12.44 0.71 -8.95
N PHE A 55 11.26 0.46 -8.39
CA PHE A 55 10.01 0.47 -9.14
C PHE A 55 9.70 1.84 -9.73
N ASP A 56 9.82 2.93 -8.97
CA ASP A 56 9.60 4.29 -9.47
C ASP A 56 10.46 4.64 -10.67
N ARG A 57 11.73 4.19 -10.68
CA ARG A 57 12.63 4.38 -11.83
C ARG A 57 12.13 3.62 -13.05
N GLN A 58 11.62 2.40 -12.87
CA GLN A 58 11.05 1.63 -13.99
C GLN A 58 9.76 2.29 -14.49
N ILE A 59 8.85 2.69 -13.60
CA ILE A 59 7.62 3.42 -13.94
C ILE A 59 7.96 4.71 -14.71
N GLN A 60 8.94 5.49 -14.25
CA GLN A 60 9.39 6.70 -14.93
C GLN A 60 9.98 6.40 -16.32
N SER A 61 10.75 5.32 -16.46
CA SER A 61 11.31 4.89 -17.74
C SER A 61 10.20 4.49 -18.72
N ILE A 62 9.24 3.69 -18.28
CA ILE A 62 8.05 3.28 -19.05
C ILE A 62 7.27 4.51 -19.52
N LYS A 63 6.97 5.44 -18.60
CA LYS A 63 6.27 6.70 -18.93
C LYS A 63 7.01 7.52 -19.97
N THR A 64 8.32 7.68 -19.81
CA THR A 64 9.17 8.46 -20.73
C THR A 64 9.24 7.83 -22.12
N ALA A 65 9.25 6.51 -22.20
CA ALA A 65 9.22 5.76 -23.46
C ALA A 65 7.83 5.73 -24.12
N GLY A 66 6.79 6.23 -23.46
CA GLY A 66 5.40 6.10 -23.92
C GLY A 66 4.89 4.65 -23.87
N GLY A 67 5.48 3.83 -23.00
CA GLY A 67 5.12 2.42 -22.83
C GLY A 67 3.71 2.26 -22.28
N ARG A 68 2.95 1.34 -22.88
CA ARG A 68 1.56 1.09 -22.51
C ARG A 68 1.25 -0.40 -22.24
N LEU A 69 2.19 -1.30 -22.49
CA LEU A 69 2.03 -2.74 -22.25
C LEU A 69 2.94 -3.14 -21.09
N CYS A 70 2.38 -3.42 -19.92
CA CYS A 70 3.14 -3.60 -18.69
C CYS A 70 2.71 -4.84 -17.91
N ALA A 71 3.67 -5.56 -17.34
CA ALA A 71 3.43 -6.61 -16.35
C ALA A 71 4.28 -6.38 -15.10
N PHE A 72 3.67 -6.53 -13.92
CA PHE A 72 4.32 -6.36 -12.63
C PHE A 72 4.26 -7.67 -11.85
N PHE A 73 5.43 -8.22 -11.52
CA PHE A 73 5.55 -9.50 -10.81
C PHE A 73 6.03 -9.27 -9.39
N LEU A 74 5.24 -9.72 -8.42
CA LEU A 74 5.51 -9.54 -7.00
C LEU A 74 5.47 -10.89 -6.27
N ASN A 75 6.58 -11.23 -5.62
CA ASN A 75 6.71 -12.38 -4.74
C ASN A 75 6.99 -11.92 -3.30
N ASP A 76 6.76 -12.82 -2.35
CA ASP A 76 7.01 -12.65 -0.92
C ASP A 76 7.82 -13.82 -0.32
N ASN A 77 8.71 -14.40 -1.12
CA ASN A 77 9.62 -15.43 -0.62
C ASN A 77 10.63 -14.84 0.39
N ASP A 78 11.28 -15.68 1.18
CA ASP A 78 12.23 -15.27 2.24
C ASP A 78 13.22 -14.19 1.81
N ALA A 79 13.72 -14.26 0.56
CA ALA A 79 14.68 -13.28 0.04
C ALA A 79 14.07 -11.95 -0.40
N ASP A 80 12.74 -11.87 -0.57
CA ASP A 80 12.01 -10.62 -0.86
C ASP A 80 11.57 -9.92 0.42
N GLY A 81 11.40 -10.70 1.49
CA GLY A 81 10.66 -10.33 2.69
C GLY A 81 9.15 -10.61 2.52
N HIS A 82 8.51 -11.05 3.61
CA HIS A 82 7.10 -11.44 3.57
C HIS A 82 6.14 -10.25 3.54
N ASP A 83 6.61 -9.06 3.95
CA ASP A 83 5.84 -7.83 3.89
C ASP A 83 6.00 -7.17 2.51
N VAL A 84 4.90 -7.05 1.78
CA VAL A 84 4.84 -6.42 0.46
C VAL A 84 4.20 -5.02 0.49
N SER A 85 3.97 -4.47 1.67
CA SER A 85 3.33 -3.15 1.85
C SER A 85 4.02 -2.02 1.09
N TRP A 86 5.34 -2.12 0.91
CA TRP A 86 6.17 -1.14 0.22
C TRP A 86 5.70 -0.81 -1.21
N ILE A 87 4.86 -1.66 -1.85
CA ILE A 87 4.27 -1.34 -3.17
C ILE A 87 3.37 -0.11 -3.12
N TYR A 88 2.86 0.29 -1.93
CA TYR A 88 2.07 1.50 -1.77
C TYR A 88 2.90 2.79 -1.75
N ASP A 89 4.23 2.68 -1.56
CA ASP A 89 5.17 3.80 -1.73
C ASP A 89 5.62 3.98 -3.20
N VAL A 90 5.17 3.12 -4.11
CA VAL A 90 5.46 3.22 -5.56
C VAL A 90 4.40 4.08 -6.24
N ASP A 91 4.83 5.05 -7.03
CA ASP A 91 3.97 5.99 -7.76
C ASP A 91 3.49 5.39 -9.11
N PHE A 92 2.62 4.37 -9.05
CA PHE A 92 1.98 3.79 -10.24
C PHE A 92 1.04 4.77 -10.94
N GLU A 93 0.53 5.76 -10.23
CA GLU A 93 -0.33 6.82 -10.73
C GLU A 93 0.28 7.54 -11.93
N ARG A 94 1.61 7.58 -12.04
CA ARG A 94 2.33 8.18 -13.17
C ARG A 94 1.99 7.61 -14.53
N ILE A 95 1.63 6.33 -14.59
CA ILE A 95 1.30 5.67 -15.87
C ILE A 95 -0.21 5.47 -16.05
N ALA A 96 -1.03 5.75 -15.06
CA ALA A 96 -2.47 5.51 -15.08
C ALA A 96 -3.19 6.25 -16.22
N ASP A 97 -2.73 7.43 -16.58
CA ASP A 97 -3.28 8.26 -17.67
C ASP A 97 -2.71 7.94 -19.07
N THR A 98 -1.88 6.86 -19.17
CA THR A 98 -1.31 6.44 -20.46
C THR A 98 -2.41 5.91 -21.38
N PRO A 99 -2.65 6.51 -22.56
CA PRO A 99 -3.70 6.07 -23.46
C PRO A 99 -3.50 4.61 -23.91
N GLY A 100 -4.54 3.79 -23.75
CA GLY A 100 -4.51 2.38 -24.11
C GLY A 100 -3.57 1.53 -23.24
N LEU A 101 -3.33 1.94 -21.99
CA LEU A 101 -2.57 1.14 -21.02
C LEU A 101 -3.20 -0.24 -20.84
N VAL A 102 -2.39 -1.28 -20.97
CA VAL A 102 -2.73 -2.68 -20.66
C VAL A 102 -1.77 -3.15 -19.59
N ALA A 103 -2.30 -3.53 -18.45
CA ALA A 103 -1.52 -3.93 -17.28
C ALA A 103 -1.84 -5.35 -16.83
N PHE A 104 -0.80 -6.04 -16.35
CA PHE A 104 -0.90 -7.38 -15.79
C PHE A 104 -0.23 -7.43 -14.42
N ALA A 105 -0.74 -8.29 -13.54
CA ALA A 105 -0.17 -8.58 -12.24
C ALA A 105 0.12 -10.08 -12.11
N GLY A 106 1.34 -10.43 -11.72
CA GLY A 106 1.80 -11.82 -11.58
C GLY A 106 2.62 -12.04 -10.31
N GLY A 107 3.02 -13.29 -10.08
CA GLY A 107 3.76 -13.69 -8.90
C GLY A 107 2.89 -14.19 -7.76
N THR A 108 3.51 -14.56 -6.62
CA THR A 108 2.80 -15.09 -5.43
C THR A 108 1.84 -14.08 -4.81
N ARG A 109 2.13 -12.77 -4.98
CA ARG A 109 1.34 -11.64 -4.45
C ARG A 109 0.65 -10.84 -5.57
N ALA A 110 0.26 -11.54 -6.64
CA ALA A 110 -0.41 -10.90 -7.79
C ALA A 110 -1.68 -10.15 -7.41
N HIS A 111 -2.47 -10.65 -6.46
CA HIS A 111 -3.68 -9.97 -5.98
C HIS A 111 -3.39 -8.70 -5.20
N ASP A 112 -2.33 -8.66 -4.38
CA ASP A 112 -1.88 -7.42 -3.71
C ASP A 112 -1.45 -6.37 -4.75
N MET A 113 -0.70 -6.78 -5.77
CA MET A 113 -0.32 -5.90 -6.88
C MET A 113 -1.54 -5.40 -7.66
N GLN A 114 -2.51 -6.27 -7.95
CA GLN A 114 -3.74 -5.92 -8.66
C GLN A 114 -4.54 -4.86 -7.89
N VAL A 115 -4.72 -5.02 -6.58
CA VAL A 115 -5.40 -4.03 -5.72
C VAL A 115 -4.63 -2.71 -5.71
N ARG A 116 -3.30 -2.74 -5.56
CA ARG A 116 -2.49 -1.52 -5.60
C ARG A 116 -2.66 -0.78 -6.93
N LEU A 117 -2.66 -1.50 -8.04
CA LEU A 117 -2.88 -0.92 -9.38
C LEU A 117 -4.29 -0.34 -9.51
N LYS A 118 -5.32 -1.02 -9.01
CA LYS A 118 -6.70 -0.50 -8.96
C LYS A 118 -6.75 0.86 -8.23
N TYR A 119 -6.12 0.96 -7.07
CA TYR A 119 -6.06 2.23 -6.31
C TYR A 119 -5.24 3.32 -7.04
N ALA A 120 -4.35 2.94 -7.94
CA ALA A 120 -3.68 3.87 -8.86
C ALA A 120 -4.54 4.25 -10.09
N GLY A 121 -5.73 3.67 -10.24
CA GLY A 121 -6.59 3.90 -11.42
C GLY A 121 -6.26 2.99 -12.61
N ILE A 122 -5.57 1.88 -12.38
CA ILE A 122 -5.12 0.93 -13.40
C ILE A 122 -5.84 -0.40 -13.22
N ASP A 123 -6.61 -0.83 -14.23
CA ASP A 123 -7.19 -2.16 -14.26
C ASP A 123 -6.16 -3.17 -14.76
N ALA A 124 -5.85 -4.16 -13.92
CA ALA A 124 -4.81 -5.15 -14.21
C ALA A 124 -5.36 -6.57 -14.24
N THR A 125 -4.95 -7.33 -15.23
CA THR A 125 -5.29 -8.75 -15.36
C THR A 125 -4.31 -9.60 -14.59
N ILE A 126 -4.80 -10.56 -13.77
CA ILE A 126 -3.94 -11.56 -13.13
C ILE A 126 -3.40 -12.55 -14.17
N ILE A 127 -2.11 -12.81 -14.08
CA ILE A 127 -1.41 -13.79 -14.93
C ILE A 127 -0.65 -14.80 -14.10
N SER A 128 -0.56 -16.03 -14.59
CA SER A 128 0.27 -17.08 -13.99
C SER A 128 1.72 -17.06 -14.49
N ASN A 129 1.94 -16.52 -15.70
CA ASN A 129 3.25 -16.44 -16.36
C ASN A 129 3.26 -15.31 -17.40
N VAL A 130 4.44 -14.95 -17.92
CA VAL A 130 4.57 -13.86 -18.87
C VAL A 130 4.06 -14.22 -20.28
N GLU A 131 4.07 -15.50 -20.65
CA GLU A 131 3.54 -15.97 -21.93
C GLU A 131 2.07 -15.60 -22.12
N GLN A 132 1.24 -15.79 -21.07
CA GLN A 132 -0.17 -15.39 -21.08
C GLN A 132 -0.36 -13.90 -21.39
N ALA A 133 0.47 -13.04 -20.80
CA ALA A 133 0.39 -11.60 -21.01
C ALA A 133 0.84 -11.20 -22.43
N ILE A 134 1.95 -11.78 -22.92
CA ILE A 134 2.43 -11.53 -24.29
C ILE A 134 1.39 -12.00 -25.31
N GLY A 135 0.80 -13.18 -25.11
CA GLY A 135 -0.28 -13.70 -25.94
C GLY A 135 -1.51 -12.80 -25.94
N ALA A 136 -1.89 -12.28 -24.76
CA ALA A 136 -3.06 -11.41 -24.61
C ALA A 136 -2.91 -10.03 -25.30
N VAL A 137 -1.69 -9.62 -25.63
CA VAL A 137 -1.42 -8.35 -26.37
C VAL A 137 -0.96 -8.59 -27.82
N ALA A 138 -1.14 -9.78 -28.35
CA ALA A 138 -0.71 -10.13 -29.70
C ALA A 138 -1.40 -9.28 -30.79
N ASP A 139 -2.60 -8.79 -30.52
CA ASP A 139 -3.39 -7.90 -31.41
C ASP A 139 -2.95 -6.42 -31.34
N GLU A 140 -2.12 -6.05 -30.38
CA GLU A 140 -1.59 -4.69 -30.24
C GLU A 140 -0.48 -4.42 -31.27
N ALA A 141 -0.18 -3.13 -31.54
CA ALA A 141 0.82 -2.75 -32.53
C ALA A 141 2.19 -3.41 -32.25
N ALA A 142 2.78 -4.04 -33.27
CA ALA A 142 4.05 -4.77 -33.12
C ALA A 142 5.23 -3.88 -32.69
N GLY A 143 5.16 -2.56 -32.92
CA GLY A 143 6.15 -1.61 -32.45
C GLY A 143 6.10 -1.27 -30.97
N ASP A 144 5.03 -1.66 -30.26
CA ASP A 144 4.90 -1.41 -28.82
C ASP A 144 5.76 -2.38 -28.02
N THR A 145 6.67 -1.84 -27.23
CA THR A 145 7.47 -2.62 -26.29
C THR A 145 6.62 -3.12 -25.12
N PHE A 146 6.77 -4.37 -24.76
CA PHE A 146 6.19 -4.95 -23.55
C PHE A 146 7.20 -4.84 -22.40
N TYR A 147 6.79 -4.22 -21.31
CA TYR A 147 7.62 -4.00 -20.13
C TYR A 147 7.23 -4.97 -19.00
N ALA A 148 8.18 -5.76 -18.53
CA ALA A 148 8.01 -6.65 -17.39
C ALA A 148 8.90 -6.18 -16.21
N VAL A 149 8.30 -5.84 -15.08
CA VAL A 149 9.02 -5.44 -13.88
C VAL A 149 8.77 -6.47 -12.78
N ALA A 150 9.83 -7.00 -12.20
CA ALA A 150 9.73 -8.05 -11.20
C ALA A 150 10.61 -7.77 -9.98
N ASN A 151 10.15 -8.19 -8.79
CA ASN A 151 10.99 -8.15 -7.61
C ASN A 151 12.00 -9.32 -7.59
N TYR A 152 12.78 -9.43 -6.52
CA TYR A 152 14.02 -10.20 -6.51
C TYR A 152 13.82 -11.69 -6.86
N THR A 153 12.86 -12.37 -6.22
CA THR A 153 12.65 -13.80 -6.49
C THR A 153 11.71 -14.07 -7.68
N ALA A 154 10.94 -13.09 -8.12
CA ALA A 154 10.11 -13.20 -9.32
C ALA A 154 10.93 -13.02 -10.61
N PHE A 155 12.07 -12.30 -10.56
CA PHE A 155 12.86 -11.98 -11.75
C PHE A 155 13.55 -13.18 -12.40
N PRO A 156 14.26 -14.08 -11.67
CA PRO A 156 14.92 -15.24 -12.31
C PRO A 156 13.97 -16.19 -13.05
N PRO A 157 12.79 -16.58 -12.49
CA PRO A 157 11.80 -17.34 -13.23
C PRO A 157 11.30 -16.63 -14.50
N LEU A 158 11.03 -15.32 -14.40
CA LEU A 158 10.62 -14.49 -15.54
C LEU A 158 11.66 -14.52 -16.66
N VAL A 159 12.94 -14.32 -16.35
CA VAL A 159 14.02 -14.37 -17.33
C VAL A 159 14.12 -15.75 -17.99
N LYS A 160 14.04 -16.82 -17.18
CA LYS A 160 14.06 -18.20 -17.70
C LYS A 160 12.91 -18.48 -18.66
N GLU A 161 11.71 -17.99 -18.35
CA GLU A 161 10.54 -18.12 -19.22
C GLU A 161 10.74 -17.34 -20.53
N LEU A 162 11.16 -16.08 -20.46
CA LEU A 162 11.45 -15.25 -21.64
C LEU A 162 12.55 -15.88 -22.53
N ASP A 163 13.57 -16.50 -21.94
CA ASP A 163 14.59 -17.24 -22.69
C ASP A 163 14.03 -18.45 -23.42
N GLY A 164 13.04 -19.14 -22.83
CA GLY A 164 12.34 -20.26 -23.47
C GLY A 164 11.47 -19.84 -24.65
N LEU A 165 10.81 -18.68 -24.54
CA LEU A 165 9.88 -18.18 -25.55
C LEU A 165 10.53 -17.60 -26.82
N LYS A 166 11.84 -17.41 -26.85
CA LYS A 166 12.56 -16.81 -28.00
C LYS A 166 12.37 -17.57 -29.32
N ASP A 167 12.30 -18.88 -29.20
CA ASP A 167 12.26 -19.80 -30.33
C ASP A 167 10.83 -20.32 -30.63
N ASP A 168 9.83 -19.87 -29.81
CA ASP A 168 8.45 -20.30 -29.96
C ASP A 168 7.75 -19.58 -31.12
N ASP A 169 6.89 -20.32 -31.80
CA ASP A 169 6.04 -19.78 -32.85
C ASP A 169 4.99 -18.83 -32.24
N ALA A 170 4.76 -17.69 -32.87
CA ALA A 170 3.76 -16.71 -32.45
C ALA A 170 2.36 -17.32 -32.24
N SER A 171 1.99 -18.32 -33.05
CA SER A 171 0.71 -19.03 -32.92
C SER A 171 0.63 -19.85 -31.64
N SER A 172 1.75 -20.40 -31.17
CA SER A 172 1.82 -21.12 -29.89
C SER A 172 1.57 -20.15 -28.72
N ILE A 173 2.25 -19.03 -28.70
CA ILE A 173 2.11 -18.01 -27.66
C ILE A 173 0.67 -17.46 -27.59
N VAL A 174 0.05 -17.15 -28.73
CA VAL A 174 -1.35 -16.68 -28.79
C VAL A 174 -2.32 -17.73 -28.27
N SER A 175 -2.03 -19.03 -28.40
CA SER A 175 -2.90 -20.12 -27.90
C SER A 175 -3.02 -20.11 -26.36
N HIS A 176 -2.07 -19.50 -25.65
CA HIS A 176 -2.08 -19.35 -24.18
C HIS A 176 -2.61 -17.98 -23.70
N ALA A 177 -3.08 -17.14 -24.63
CA ALA A 177 -3.63 -15.83 -24.30
C ALA A 177 -4.84 -15.94 -23.37
N ILE A 178 -4.92 -14.98 -22.44
CA ILE A 178 -6.06 -14.82 -21.52
C ILE A 178 -6.88 -13.58 -21.88
N THR A 179 -8.11 -13.53 -21.42
CA THR A 179 -8.94 -12.32 -21.56
C THR A 179 -8.39 -11.23 -20.66
N ARG A 180 -8.14 -10.06 -21.25
CA ARG A 180 -7.72 -8.87 -20.52
C ARG A 180 -8.87 -8.29 -19.70
N ALA A 181 -8.52 -7.61 -18.60
CA ALA A 181 -9.44 -6.73 -17.89
C ALA A 181 -9.99 -5.65 -18.84
N ASP A 182 -11.25 -5.31 -18.67
CA ASP A 182 -11.99 -4.40 -19.57
C ASP A 182 -12.15 -2.97 -19.01
N GLY A 183 -11.51 -2.71 -17.87
CA GLY A 183 -11.58 -1.42 -17.19
C GLY A 183 -12.75 -1.30 -16.21
N SER A 184 -13.64 -2.28 -16.16
CA SER A 184 -14.88 -2.19 -15.36
C SER A 184 -14.64 -2.30 -13.85
N ALA A 185 -13.58 -2.97 -13.43
CA ALA A 185 -13.28 -3.19 -12.00
C ALA A 185 -12.65 -1.96 -11.32
N VAL A 186 -12.14 -1.00 -12.09
CA VAL A 186 -11.66 0.29 -11.54
C VAL A 186 -12.77 1.33 -11.68
N PRO A 187 -13.43 1.70 -10.58
CA PRO A 187 -14.48 2.70 -10.66
C PRO A 187 -13.92 4.04 -11.18
N THR A 188 -14.66 4.68 -12.07
CA THR A 188 -14.36 6.07 -12.45
C THR A 188 -14.70 7.01 -11.31
N ASP A 189 -13.92 8.05 -11.13
CA ASP A 189 -14.24 9.09 -10.17
C ASP A 189 -15.57 9.73 -10.53
N ILE A 190 -16.48 9.76 -9.56
CA ILE A 190 -17.76 10.44 -9.71
C ILE A 190 -17.54 11.93 -9.52
N ALA A 191 -18.22 12.76 -10.31
CA ALA A 191 -18.18 14.20 -10.12
C ALA A 191 -18.50 14.54 -8.66
N PRO A 192 -17.70 15.42 -8.01
CA PRO A 192 -17.87 15.73 -6.60
C PRO A 192 -19.29 16.23 -6.31
N ILE A 193 -19.91 15.63 -5.31
CA ILE A 193 -21.18 16.11 -4.75
C ILE A 193 -20.94 17.36 -3.91
N GLU A 194 -21.97 18.17 -3.76
CA GLU A 194 -21.87 19.38 -2.95
C GLU A 194 -21.89 19.02 -1.46
N LEU A 195 -20.78 19.32 -0.77
CA LEU A 195 -20.65 19.30 0.69
C LEU A 195 -20.31 20.71 1.19
N SER A 196 -20.66 21.01 2.42
CA SER A 196 -20.31 22.28 3.08
C SER A 196 -18.79 22.55 3.09
N ARG A 197 -18.00 21.48 3.18
CA ARG A 197 -16.54 21.42 2.96
C ARG A 197 -16.13 20.00 2.57
N PRO A 198 -14.99 19.78 1.90
CA PRO A 198 -14.45 18.44 1.67
C PRO A 198 -14.27 17.69 2.99
N LEU A 199 -14.36 16.34 2.94
CA LEU A 199 -13.96 15.49 4.04
C LEU A 199 -12.45 15.65 4.24
N ARG A 200 -12.02 16.00 5.44
CA ARG A 200 -10.63 16.27 5.77
C ARG A 200 -9.98 15.07 6.43
N ILE A 201 -8.96 14.51 5.78
CA ILE A 201 -8.11 13.45 6.31
C ILE A 201 -6.81 14.09 6.80
N ALA A 202 -6.58 14.11 8.11
CA ALA A 202 -5.33 14.59 8.68
C ALA A 202 -4.35 13.42 8.82
N TYR A 203 -3.31 13.40 8.00
CA TYR A 203 -2.26 12.37 8.05
C TYR A 203 -1.10 12.86 8.91
N LEU A 204 -0.94 12.25 10.09
CA LEU A 204 0.02 12.70 11.08
C LEU A 204 1.38 12.02 10.89
N TYR A 205 2.41 12.85 10.82
CA TYR A 205 3.82 12.46 10.78
C TYR A 205 4.18 11.45 9.68
N PRO A 206 3.76 11.68 8.41
CA PRO A 206 4.07 10.76 7.31
C PRO A 206 5.58 10.60 7.05
N ASP A 207 6.37 11.58 7.44
CA ASP A 207 7.83 11.60 7.37
C ASP A 207 8.52 10.74 8.45
N ALA A 208 7.81 10.34 9.51
CA ALA A 208 8.31 9.54 10.61
C ALA A 208 7.55 8.22 10.83
N LEU A 209 6.24 8.21 10.55
CA LEU A 209 5.34 7.08 10.81
C LEU A 209 4.76 6.50 9.51
N ASN A 210 5.64 6.03 8.60
CA ASN A 210 5.26 5.35 7.35
C ASN A 210 6.18 4.15 7.04
N LEU A 211 6.72 3.49 8.07
CA LEU A 211 7.73 2.43 7.89
C LEU A 211 7.21 1.25 7.06
N TYR A 212 5.93 0.94 7.15
CA TYR A 212 5.26 -0.16 6.43
C TYR A 212 4.27 0.35 5.39
N ALA A 213 4.58 1.49 4.76
CA ALA A 213 3.74 2.13 3.75
C ALA A 213 2.29 2.36 4.23
N ASP A 214 2.12 2.75 5.50
CA ASP A 214 0.81 3.04 6.09
C ASP A 214 0.06 4.18 5.37
N GLY A 215 0.78 5.01 4.58
CA GLY A 215 0.20 5.96 3.63
C GLY A 215 -0.76 5.32 2.62
N GLY A 216 -0.63 4.02 2.35
CA GLY A 216 -1.58 3.28 1.53
C GLY A 216 -3.01 3.23 2.10
N ASN A 217 -3.16 3.38 3.43
CA ASN A 217 -4.48 3.55 4.04
C ASN A 217 -5.11 4.89 3.66
N VAL A 218 -4.29 5.94 3.56
CA VAL A 218 -4.75 7.26 3.12
C VAL A 218 -5.18 7.21 1.65
N ILE A 219 -4.38 6.57 0.79
CA ILE A 219 -4.74 6.32 -0.62
C ILE A 219 -6.09 5.61 -0.71
N ALA A 220 -6.30 4.57 0.09
CA ALA A 220 -7.56 3.83 0.11
C ALA A 220 -8.76 4.73 0.48
N LEU A 221 -8.64 5.54 1.53
CA LEU A 221 -9.69 6.45 1.96
C LEU A 221 -10.01 7.50 0.88
N GLU A 222 -8.99 8.12 0.28
CA GLU A 222 -9.17 9.11 -0.79
C GLU A 222 -9.88 8.51 -2.00
N ARG A 223 -9.39 7.37 -2.50
CA ARG A 223 -9.97 6.72 -3.68
C ARG A 223 -11.39 6.27 -3.44
N ARG A 224 -11.68 5.65 -2.29
CA ARG A 224 -13.04 5.21 -1.94
C ARG A 224 -14.00 6.39 -1.79
N CYS A 225 -13.53 7.53 -1.34
CA CYS A 225 -14.30 8.77 -1.37
C CYS A 225 -14.55 9.27 -2.80
N ALA A 226 -13.51 9.36 -3.63
CA ALA A 226 -13.59 9.82 -5.02
C ALA A 226 -14.54 8.95 -5.86
N TRP A 227 -14.49 7.63 -5.72
CA TRP A 227 -15.38 6.69 -6.38
C TRP A 227 -16.86 6.85 -5.98
N ARG A 228 -17.12 7.51 -4.85
CA ARG A 228 -18.49 7.85 -4.39
C ARG A 228 -18.87 9.32 -4.64
N GLY A 229 -17.97 10.10 -5.25
CA GLY A 229 -18.17 11.53 -5.43
C GLY A 229 -18.07 12.33 -4.13
N ILE A 230 -17.55 11.74 -3.04
CA ILE A 230 -17.32 12.44 -1.78
C ILE A 230 -16.05 13.27 -1.91
N PRO A 231 -16.12 14.62 -1.94
CA PRO A 231 -14.91 15.41 -1.99
C PRO A 231 -14.10 15.23 -0.70
N ALA A 232 -12.86 14.79 -0.85
CA ALA A 232 -11.93 14.60 0.26
C ALA A 232 -10.63 15.36 -0.02
N ARG A 233 -9.92 15.73 1.06
CA ARG A 233 -8.56 16.27 0.98
C ARG A 233 -7.71 15.68 2.08
N VAL A 234 -6.44 15.43 1.77
CA VAL A 234 -5.44 15.01 2.74
C VAL A 234 -4.61 16.21 3.13
N ASP A 235 -4.49 16.44 4.44
CA ASP A 235 -3.59 17.42 5.01
C ASP A 235 -2.51 16.65 5.80
N GLU A 236 -1.29 16.67 5.32
CA GLU A 236 -0.14 16.12 6.04
C GLU A 236 0.26 17.05 7.16
N VAL A 237 0.48 16.51 8.35
CA VAL A 237 1.05 17.23 9.50
C VAL A 237 2.41 16.59 9.80
N ARG A 238 3.48 17.30 9.45
CA ARG A 238 4.85 16.81 9.59
C ARG A 238 5.46 17.17 10.93
N MET A 239 6.60 16.54 11.25
CA MET A 239 7.37 16.88 12.45
C MET A 239 7.69 18.39 12.51
N GLY A 240 7.41 18.99 13.66
CA GLY A 240 7.61 20.43 13.90
C GLY A 240 6.43 21.33 13.47
N GLU A 241 5.39 20.79 12.87
CA GLU A 241 4.20 21.53 12.46
C GLU A 241 3.13 21.55 13.57
N THR A 242 2.32 22.59 13.58
CA THR A 242 1.24 22.70 14.55
C THR A 242 0.08 21.79 14.19
N LEU A 243 -0.26 20.88 15.09
CA LEU A 243 -1.44 20.01 14.95
C LEU A 243 -2.74 20.85 15.09
N ASP A 244 -3.56 20.81 14.05
CA ASP A 244 -4.92 21.35 14.06
C ASP A 244 -5.92 20.25 13.65
N LEU A 245 -6.71 19.81 14.61
CA LEU A 245 -7.74 18.79 14.44
C LEU A 245 -9.16 19.34 14.45
N THR A 246 -9.34 20.67 14.47
CA THR A 246 -10.67 21.32 14.64
C THR A 246 -11.68 20.84 13.60
N ASP A 247 -11.25 20.75 12.33
CA ASP A 247 -12.09 20.32 11.21
C ASP A 247 -11.66 18.96 10.63
N ALA A 248 -10.84 18.18 11.35
CA ALA A 248 -10.47 16.85 10.90
C ALA A 248 -11.67 15.89 11.00
N ASP A 249 -12.00 15.26 9.90
CA ASP A 249 -13.05 14.24 9.85
C ASP A 249 -12.47 12.85 10.13
N ILE A 250 -11.28 12.56 9.55
CA ILE A 250 -10.52 11.35 9.81
C ILE A 250 -9.08 11.74 10.15
N VAL A 251 -8.51 11.12 11.16
CA VAL A 251 -7.09 11.21 11.50
C VAL A 251 -6.43 9.87 11.23
N MET A 252 -5.27 9.89 10.56
CA MET A 252 -4.47 8.70 10.30
C MET A 252 -3.07 8.86 10.91
N MET A 253 -2.60 7.82 11.61
CA MET A 253 -1.26 7.75 12.19
C MET A 253 -0.68 6.35 11.98
N GLY A 254 0.44 6.25 11.29
CA GLY A 254 1.10 4.98 10.97
C GLY A 254 2.07 4.49 12.02
N GLY A 255 2.87 3.48 11.65
CA GLY A 255 3.98 2.94 12.44
C GLY A 255 5.34 3.47 12.00
N GLY A 256 6.29 3.49 12.91
CA GLY A 256 7.64 3.97 12.66
C GLY A 256 8.72 3.13 13.33
N SER A 257 9.99 3.48 13.08
CA SER A 257 11.10 2.92 13.85
C SER A 257 11.04 3.40 15.31
N ASP A 258 11.69 2.67 16.21
CA ASP A 258 11.77 3.07 17.64
C ASP A 258 12.23 4.52 17.80
N ARG A 259 13.23 4.94 17.01
CA ARG A 259 13.77 6.29 17.03
C ARG A 259 12.75 7.34 16.60
N ASP A 260 12.04 7.06 15.50
CA ASP A 260 11.06 8.00 14.93
C ASP A 260 9.83 8.07 15.83
N GLN A 261 9.38 6.92 16.35
CA GLN A 261 8.30 6.84 17.33
C GLN A 261 8.61 7.66 18.60
N LEU A 262 9.84 7.61 19.11
CA LEU A 262 10.25 8.43 20.27
C LEU A 262 10.20 9.93 19.95
N ALA A 263 10.67 10.34 18.77
CA ALA A 263 10.63 11.74 18.35
C ALA A 263 9.20 12.24 18.25
N VAL A 264 8.31 11.45 17.63
CA VAL A 264 6.88 11.74 17.54
C VAL A 264 6.22 11.78 18.93
N ALA A 265 6.57 10.85 19.84
CA ALA A 265 6.04 10.84 21.20
C ALA A 265 6.29 12.16 21.92
N HIS A 266 7.52 12.67 21.87
CA HIS A 266 7.89 13.92 22.51
C HIS A 266 7.11 15.10 21.96
N GLU A 267 6.91 15.17 20.65
CA GLU A 267 6.14 16.25 20.04
C GLU A 267 4.64 16.13 20.32
N LEU A 268 4.09 14.93 20.13
CA LEU A 268 2.67 14.66 20.27
C LEU A 268 2.19 14.87 21.71
N LEU A 269 3.02 14.56 22.73
CA LEU A 269 2.73 14.84 24.14
C LEU A 269 2.53 16.33 24.41
N THR A 270 3.20 17.22 23.69
CA THR A 270 2.97 18.68 23.82
C THR A 270 1.60 19.10 23.31
N GLN A 271 0.95 18.27 22.51
CA GLN A 271 -0.34 18.51 21.88
C GLN A 271 -1.42 17.54 22.36
N LYS A 272 -1.14 16.81 23.45
CA LYS A 272 -2.00 15.78 24.05
C LYS A 272 -3.46 16.23 24.20
N ASP A 273 -3.69 17.43 24.71
CA ASP A 273 -5.04 17.95 24.97
C ASP A 273 -5.86 18.07 23.68
N LYS A 274 -5.23 18.37 22.53
CA LYS A 274 -5.91 18.47 21.25
C LYS A 274 -6.36 17.08 20.76
N VAL A 275 -5.48 16.08 20.89
CA VAL A 275 -5.81 14.70 20.52
C VAL A 275 -6.87 14.14 21.45
N ALA A 276 -6.74 14.37 22.77
CA ALA A 276 -7.72 13.95 23.76
C ALA A 276 -9.11 14.58 23.48
N ALA A 277 -9.16 15.87 23.21
CA ALA A 277 -10.42 16.54 22.87
C ALA A 277 -11.05 15.96 21.61
N TYR A 278 -10.24 15.70 20.57
CA TYR A 278 -10.71 15.11 19.31
C TYR A 278 -11.29 13.70 19.53
N VAL A 279 -10.59 12.86 20.30
CA VAL A 279 -11.02 11.49 20.63
C VAL A 279 -12.28 11.50 21.48
N GLU A 280 -12.33 12.36 22.52
CA GLU A 280 -13.48 12.47 23.43
C GLU A 280 -14.75 12.99 22.75
N ASP A 281 -14.59 13.83 21.72
CA ASP A 281 -15.67 14.30 20.85
C ASP A 281 -16.09 13.25 19.78
N GLY A 282 -15.60 12.02 19.85
CA GLY A 282 -15.91 10.94 18.92
C GLY A 282 -15.20 11.06 17.57
N GLY A 283 -14.03 11.68 17.52
CA GLY A 283 -13.22 11.81 16.31
C GLY A 283 -12.85 10.45 15.72
N THR A 284 -12.90 10.32 14.39
CA THR A 284 -12.49 9.12 13.68
C THR A 284 -10.97 9.09 13.53
N LEU A 285 -10.31 8.08 14.14
CA LEU A 285 -8.86 7.96 14.12
C LEU A 285 -8.44 6.53 13.87
N LEU A 286 -7.59 6.31 12.87
CA LEU A 286 -6.91 5.03 12.63
C LEU A 286 -5.44 5.17 13.02
N ALA A 287 -4.99 4.36 13.97
CA ALA A 287 -3.61 4.32 14.45
C ALA A 287 -3.02 2.92 14.26
N ILE A 288 -1.91 2.83 13.54
CA ILE A 288 -1.24 1.58 13.22
C ILE A 288 0.03 1.43 14.05
N CYS A 289 0.24 0.27 14.67
CA CYS A 289 1.49 -0.15 15.34
C CYS A 289 2.06 0.91 16.30
N GLY A 290 3.11 1.62 15.93
CA GLY A 290 3.69 2.70 16.74
C GLY A 290 2.67 3.80 17.08
N GLY A 291 1.84 4.19 16.11
CA GLY A 291 0.74 5.12 16.34
C GLY A 291 -0.26 4.60 17.39
N TYR A 292 -0.63 3.31 17.31
CA TYR A 292 -1.51 2.67 18.30
C TYR A 292 -0.88 2.69 19.70
N GLN A 293 0.41 2.35 19.82
CA GLN A 293 1.13 2.38 21.10
C GLN A 293 1.17 3.77 21.73
N LEU A 294 1.36 4.81 20.89
CA LEU A 294 1.41 6.21 21.32
C LEU A 294 0.08 6.70 21.91
N LEU A 295 -1.06 6.15 21.47
CA LEU A 295 -2.37 6.49 22.02
C LEU A 295 -2.59 5.92 23.42
N GLY A 296 -1.93 4.82 23.79
CA GLY A 296 -1.99 4.19 25.11
C GLY A 296 -1.37 5.06 26.22
N ARG A 297 -1.40 4.55 27.45
CA ARG A 297 -0.81 5.24 28.62
C ARG A 297 0.70 5.27 28.55
N SER A 298 1.32 4.21 28.07
CA SER A 298 2.77 4.09 27.92
C SER A 298 3.14 2.93 27.03
N TYR A 299 4.36 2.97 26.52
CA TYR A 299 5.00 1.86 25.82
C TYR A 299 6.47 1.76 26.22
N TYR A 300 7.13 0.63 25.89
CA TYR A 300 8.53 0.41 26.23
C TYR A 300 9.43 0.42 25.00
N MET A 301 10.55 1.13 25.10
CA MET A 301 11.63 1.12 24.13
C MET A 301 12.90 0.60 24.81
N GLY A 302 13.28 -0.63 24.53
CA GLY A 302 14.31 -1.30 25.34
C GLY A 302 13.86 -1.43 26.80
N GLU A 303 14.61 -0.85 27.72
CA GLU A 303 14.29 -0.80 29.17
C GLU A 303 13.54 0.49 29.56
N ASP A 304 13.47 1.48 28.68
CA ASP A 304 12.89 2.78 28.98
C ASP A 304 11.38 2.74 28.79
N ARG A 305 10.66 3.18 29.81
CA ARG A 305 9.22 3.39 29.76
C ARG A 305 8.93 4.80 29.21
N ILE A 306 8.27 4.85 28.06
CA ILE A 306 7.91 6.09 27.39
C ILE A 306 6.44 6.40 27.68
N GLU A 307 6.15 7.64 28.07
CA GLU A 307 4.78 8.11 28.25
C GLU A 307 4.05 8.18 26.93
N GLY A 308 2.82 7.68 26.88
CA GLY A 308 1.89 7.85 25.77
C GLY A 308 0.85 8.91 26.03
N LEU A 309 -0.07 9.10 25.11
CA LEU A 309 -1.14 10.08 25.25
C LEU A 309 -2.18 9.70 26.31
N GLY A 310 -2.36 8.42 26.60
CA GLY A 310 -3.36 7.93 27.56
C GLY A 310 -4.79 8.24 27.15
N VAL A 311 -5.07 8.28 25.85
CA VAL A 311 -6.40 8.54 25.28
C VAL A 311 -7.19 7.27 25.02
N ILE A 312 -6.54 6.10 25.12
CA ILE A 312 -7.17 4.80 25.05
C ILE A 312 -6.80 3.94 26.25
N ALA A 313 -7.67 2.99 26.62
CA ALA A 313 -7.55 2.11 27.78
C ALA A 313 -6.60 0.93 27.50
N ALA A 314 -5.32 1.23 27.25
CA ALA A 314 -4.30 0.26 26.92
C ALA A 314 -2.91 0.70 27.42
N GLU A 315 -2.04 -0.29 27.62
CA GLU A 315 -0.62 -0.10 27.89
C GLU A 315 0.20 -1.11 27.10
N THR A 316 1.31 -0.69 26.51
CA THR A 316 2.20 -1.59 25.78
C THR A 316 3.44 -1.89 26.59
N VAL A 317 3.66 -3.15 26.93
CA VAL A 317 4.83 -3.64 27.65
C VAL A 317 5.84 -4.26 26.67
N ARG A 318 7.08 -4.43 27.12
CA ARG A 318 8.12 -5.07 26.33
C ARG A 318 7.85 -6.57 26.15
N GLY A 319 7.94 -7.05 24.89
CA GLY A 319 8.00 -8.48 24.59
C GLY A 319 9.42 -9.03 24.67
N SER A 320 9.55 -10.36 24.73
CA SER A 320 10.83 -11.07 24.66
C SER A 320 11.41 -11.13 23.25
N ASP A 321 10.55 -11.06 22.25
CA ASP A 321 10.82 -11.23 20.82
C ASP A 321 9.89 -10.32 19.98
N ARG A 322 10.07 -10.30 18.69
CA ARG A 322 9.13 -9.62 17.77
C ARG A 322 8.06 -10.62 17.31
N LEU A 323 6.82 -10.15 17.29
CA LEU A 323 5.70 -10.83 16.64
C LEU A 323 5.68 -10.40 15.19
N ILE A 324 5.92 -11.36 14.27
CA ILE A 324 6.03 -11.09 12.83
C ILE A 324 5.30 -12.19 12.07
N GLY A 325 4.39 -11.80 11.21
CA GLY A 325 3.70 -12.75 10.33
C GLY A 325 2.38 -12.24 9.78
N ASN A 326 1.75 -13.08 8.98
CA ASN A 326 0.38 -12.83 8.54
C ASN A 326 -0.57 -13.04 9.72
N VAL A 327 -1.55 -12.16 9.84
CA VAL A 327 -2.55 -12.18 10.91
C VAL A 327 -3.95 -12.07 10.34
N ALA A 328 -4.88 -12.84 10.92
CA ALA A 328 -6.30 -12.71 10.65
C ALA A 328 -7.07 -12.71 11.97
N VAL A 329 -8.05 -11.81 12.09
CA VAL A 329 -8.82 -11.62 13.32
C VAL A 329 -10.31 -11.48 13.03
N LYS A 330 -11.13 -12.19 13.80
CA LYS A 330 -12.58 -11.98 13.78
C LYS A 330 -12.92 -10.65 14.43
N THR A 331 -13.87 -9.95 13.85
CA THR A 331 -14.31 -8.64 14.31
C THR A 331 -15.84 -8.55 14.26
N ASP A 332 -16.40 -7.64 15.04
CA ASP A 332 -17.83 -7.34 14.98
C ASP A 332 -18.16 -6.28 13.90
N LEU A 333 -17.13 -5.71 13.24
CA LEU A 333 -17.30 -4.70 12.20
C LEU A 333 -17.56 -5.26 10.80
N ALA A 334 -17.25 -6.55 10.59
CA ALA A 334 -17.41 -7.21 9.30
C ALA A 334 -17.75 -8.69 9.48
N PRO A 335 -18.44 -9.32 8.50
CA PRO A 335 -18.73 -10.76 8.54
C PRO A 335 -17.49 -11.63 8.36
N GLU A 336 -16.51 -11.16 7.56
CA GLU A 336 -15.25 -11.85 7.34
C GLU A 336 -14.16 -11.32 8.28
N PRO A 337 -13.16 -12.15 8.66
CA PRO A 337 -12.05 -11.71 9.48
C PRO A 337 -11.27 -10.58 8.80
N PHE A 338 -10.76 -9.61 9.56
CA PHE A 338 -9.77 -8.69 9.01
C PHE A 338 -8.41 -9.37 8.87
N VAL A 339 -7.69 -9.06 7.78
CA VAL A 339 -6.36 -9.60 7.48
C VAL A 339 -5.30 -8.50 7.47
N GLY A 340 -4.08 -8.86 7.84
CA GLY A 340 -2.94 -7.94 7.82
C GLY A 340 -1.62 -8.68 8.02
N PHE A 341 -0.58 -7.90 8.22
CA PHE A 341 0.75 -8.38 8.56
C PHE A 341 1.18 -7.71 9.87
N GLU A 342 1.45 -8.49 10.93
CA GLU A 342 1.93 -7.97 12.20
C GLU A 342 3.47 -7.95 12.24
N ASN A 343 4.04 -6.87 12.79
CA ASN A 343 5.49 -6.75 13.00
C ASN A 343 5.81 -5.79 14.14
N HIS A 344 5.69 -6.28 15.37
CA HIS A 344 5.90 -5.44 16.56
C HIS A 344 6.61 -6.18 17.70
N GLY A 345 7.39 -5.43 18.49
CA GLY A 345 8.10 -5.94 19.66
C GLY A 345 7.32 -5.73 20.98
N GLY A 346 6.37 -4.79 20.99
CA GLY A 346 5.53 -4.53 22.16
C GLY A 346 4.43 -5.58 22.32
N ARG A 347 3.94 -5.69 23.54
CA ARG A 347 2.75 -6.48 23.92
C ARG A 347 1.74 -5.51 24.48
N THR A 348 0.67 -5.23 23.73
CA THR A 348 -0.38 -4.33 24.17
C THR A 348 -1.38 -5.08 25.04
N LEU A 349 -1.57 -4.57 26.23
CA LEU A 349 -2.49 -5.08 27.23
C LEU A 349 -3.69 -4.11 27.30
N LEU A 350 -4.87 -4.65 27.08
CA LEU A 350 -6.12 -3.89 27.17
C LEU A 350 -6.62 -3.89 28.61
N ASP A 351 -7.23 -2.79 29.04
CA ASP A 351 -7.96 -2.78 30.32
C ASP A 351 -9.22 -3.65 30.22
N ALA A 352 -9.72 -4.09 31.34
CA ALA A 352 -10.82 -5.07 31.40
C ALA A 352 -12.15 -4.57 30.76
N ASP A 353 -12.33 -3.26 30.61
CA ASP A 353 -13.49 -2.61 30.00
C ASP A 353 -13.22 -2.10 28.59
N ALA A 354 -12.01 -2.31 28.06
CA ALA A 354 -11.67 -1.94 26.68
C ALA A 354 -12.29 -2.93 25.67
N THR A 355 -12.69 -2.41 24.53
CA THR A 355 -13.24 -3.22 23.44
C THR A 355 -12.14 -3.52 22.41
N PRO A 356 -11.77 -4.79 22.19
CA PRO A 356 -10.81 -5.14 21.13
C PRO A 356 -11.43 -4.92 19.74
N LEU A 357 -10.62 -4.56 18.75
CA LEU A 357 -11.02 -4.54 17.34
C LEU A 357 -11.25 -5.97 16.83
N GLY A 358 -10.29 -6.86 17.11
CA GLY A 358 -10.38 -8.28 16.84
C GLY A 358 -10.75 -9.03 18.13
N THR A 359 -11.92 -9.67 18.11
CA THR A 359 -12.45 -10.42 19.27
C THR A 359 -11.89 -11.83 19.38
N SER A 360 -11.24 -12.31 18.32
CA SER A 360 -10.54 -13.61 18.30
C SER A 360 -9.52 -13.63 17.16
N VAL A 361 -8.26 -13.82 17.52
CA VAL A 361 -7.20 -14.12 16.56
C VAL A 361 -7.45 -15.49 15.94
N VAL A 362 -7.63 -15.52 14.61
CA VAL A 362 -7.79 -16.77 13.84
C VAL A 362 -6.41 -17.36 13.57
N THR A 363 -5.48 -16.50 13.22
CA THR A 363 -4.06 -16.80 12.99
C THR A 363 -3.22 -15.57 13.29
N GLY A 364 -1.95 -15.75 13.65
CA GLY A 364 -1.05 -14.70 14.12
C GLY A 364 -1.08 -14.61 15.64
N THR A 365 -0.64 -13.48 16.16
CA THR A 365 -0.45 -13.29 17.62
C THR A 365 -1.30 -12.15 18.19
N GLY A 366 -1.68 -11.17 17.36
CA GLY A 366 -2.49 -10.04 17.79
C GLY A 366 -1.78 -9.11 18.77
N ASN A 367 -2.51 -8.53 19.72
CA ASN A 367 -1.99 -7.53 20.65
C ASN A 367 -0.77 -7.99 21.46
N ASN A 368 -0.75 -9.26 21.91
CA ASN A 368 0.28 -9.72 22.85
C ASN A 368 0.62 -11.22 22.74
N GLY A 369 -0.12 -12.00 21.95
CA GLY A 369 0.08 -13.43 21.77
C GLY A 369 -0.53 -14.32 22.84
N ASP A 370 -1.18 -13.76 23.86
CA ASP A 370 -1.68 -14.51 25.03
C ASP A 370 -3.20 -14.47 25.16
N ASP A 371 -3.83 -13.29 24.96
CA ASP A 371 -5.26 -13.10 25.23
C ASP A 371 -6.17 -13.37 24.01
N GLY A 372 -5.59 -13.54 22.83
CA GLY A 372 -6.33 -13.81 21.60
C GLY A 372 -7.05 -12.61 21.02
N PHE A 373 -6.76 -11.40 21.50
CA PHE A 373 -7.31 -10.14 20.97
C PHE A 373 -6.34 -9.43 20.03
N GLU A 374 -6.88 -8.60 19.16
CA GLU A 374 -6.13 -7.71 18.29
C GLU A 374 -6.75 -6.31 18.31
N GLY A 375 -5.87 -5.28 18.38
CA GLY A 375 -6.29 -3.90 18.34
C GLY A 375 -7.21 -3.46 19.46
N LEU A 376 -7.81 -2.29 19.26
CA LEU A 376 -8.77 -1.68 20.19
C LEU A 376 -9.72 -0.78 19.42
N ILE A 377 -10.97 -0.70 19.86
CA ILE A 377 -11.94 0.30 19.46
C ILE A 377 -12.32 1.13 20.69
N TYR A 378 -12.24 2.47 20.53
CA TYR A 378 -12.75 3.39 21.53
C TYR A 378 -13.43 4.57 20.84
N LYS A 379 -14.76 4.71 20.96
CA LYS A 379 -15.54 5.69 20.21
C LYS A 379 -15.26 5.55 18.70
N GLY A 380 -14.70 6.58 18.04
CA GLY A 380 -14.27 6.55 16.65
C GLY A 380 -12.80 6.16 16.44
N VAL A 381 -12.08 5.79 17.50
CA VAL A 381 -10.66 5.39 17.42
C VAL A 381 -10.53 3.92 17.15
N ILE A 382 -9.72 3.56 16.18
CA ILE A 382 -9.22 2.21 15.93
C ILE A 382 -7.71 2.23 16.07
N GLY A 383 -7.19 1.45 17.03
CA GLY A 383 -5.78 1.11 17.15
C GLY A 383 -5.56 -0.33 16.75
N THR A 384 -4.54 -0.64 15.93
CA THR A 384 -4.31 -1.99 15.42
C THR A 384 -2.84 -2.26 15.09
N TYR A 385 -2.45 -3.52 15.04
CA TYR A 385 -1.17 -3.99 14.50
C TYR A 385 -1.29 -4.53 13.06
N LEU A 386 -2.44 -4.40 12.42
CA LEU A 386 -2.65 -4.81 11.05
C LEU A 386 -1.93 -3.85 10.09
N HIS A 387 -0.76 -4.26 9.61
CA HIS A 387 -0.04 -3.58 8.53
C HIS A 387 -0.40 -4.14 7.16
N GLY A 388 0.18 -3.52 6.12
CA GLY A 388 0.23 -4.08 4.81
C GLY A 388 -0.49 -3.41 3.64
N PRO A 389 -0.85 -2.10 3.61
CA PRO A 389 -1.72 -1.38 4.53
C PRO A 389 -3.05 -2.12 4.76
N ALA A 390 -3.70 -1.86 5.90
CA ALA A 390 -4.88 -2.64 6.32
C ALA A 390 -6.09 -2.42 5.41
N LEU A 391 -6.39 -1.16 5.04
CA LEU A 391 -7.67 -0.80 4.40
C LEU A 391 -7.88 -1.40 2.99
N PRO A 392 -6.86 -1.51 2.11
CA PRO A 392 -7.07 -2.09 0.79
C PRO A 392 -7.52 -3.55 0.77
N LYS A 393 -7.23 -4.33 1.81
CA LYS A 393 -7.65 -5.73 1.93
C LYS A 393 -8.82 -5.93 2.90
N ASN A 394 -9.25 -4.87 3.57
CA ASN A 394 -10.38 -4.86 4.48
C ASN A 394 -11.26 -3.65 4.14
N PRO A 395 -11.94 -3.68 2.97
CA PRO A 395 -12.72 -2.55 2.48
C PRO A 395 -13.85 -2.14 3.43
N GLU A 396 -14.37 -3.07 4.23
CA GLU A 396 -15.38 -2.82 5.24
C GLU A 396 -14.86 -1.90 6.35
N LEU A 397 -13.57 -2.05 6.74
CA LEU A 397 -12.93 -1.16 7.71
C LEU A 397 -12.77 0.26 7.16
N ALA A 398 -12.39 0.39 5.88
CA ALA A 398 -12.30 1.69 5.22
C ALA A 398 -13.68 2.37 5.16
N ASP A 399 -14.73 1.63 4.81
CA ASP A 399 -16.09 2.14 4.73
C ASP A 399 -16.66 2.47 6.11
N TRP A 400 -16.28 1.72 7.16
CA TRP A 400 -16.63 2.04 8.53
C TRP A 400 -16.04 3.40 8.95
N LEU A 401 -14.75 3.64 8.65
CA LEU A 401 -14.09 4.92 8.97
C LEU A 401 -14.76 6.11 8.26
N ILE A 402 -15.08 5.97 6.98
CA ILE A 402 -15.76 7.01 6.19
C ILE A 402 -17.17 7.24 6.74
N THR A 403 -17.91 6.17 7.03
CA THR A 403 -19.28 6.23 7.59
C THR A 403 -19.27 6.97 8.92
N HIS A 404 -18.39 6.57 9.85
CA HIS A 404 -18.29 7.16 11.18
C HIS A 404 -17.93 8.67 11.12
N ALA A 405 -17.01 9.03 10.20
CA ALA A 405 -16.65 10.43 9.98
C ALA A 405 -17.84 11.28 9.47
N LEU A 406 -18.65 10.74 8.55
CA LEU A 406 -19.84 11.42 8.03
C LEU A 406 -20.95 11.50 9.09
N GLU A 407 -21.15 10.46 9.88
CA GLU A 407 -22.10 10.46 11.01
C GLU A 407 -21.74 11.50 12.06
N ARG A 408 -20.47 11.54 12.48
CA ARG A 408 -19.97 12.54 13.45
C ARG A 408 -20.13 13.95 12.92
N ARG A 409 -19.88 14.18 11.64
CA ARG A 409 -20.08 15.48 11.00
C ARG A 409 -21.51 15.97 11.13
N GLY A 410 -22.49 15.12 10.96
CA GLY A 410 -23.89 15.32 11.32
C GLY A 410 -24.63 16.40 10.54
N ASP A 411 -23.99 17.08 9.56
CA ASP A 411 -24.69 18.03 8.70
C ASP A 411 -25.60 17.28 7.70
N ALA A 412 -26.62 17.98 7.20
CA ALA A 412 -27.61 17.35 6.33
C ALA A 412 -27.03 16.76 5.04
N GLN A 413 -25.95 17.36 4.51
CA GLN A 413 -25.30 16.91 3.29
C GLN A 413 -24.51 15.62 3.56
N ALA A 414 -23.74 15.56 4.66
CA ALA A 414 -23.02 14.35 5.07
C ALA A 414 -23.98 13.19 5.37
N THR A 415 -25.06 13.46 6.12
CA THR A 415 -26.10 12.46 6.46
C THR A 415 -26.79 11.91 5.21
N ALA A 416 -26.98 12.71 4.17
CA ALA A 416 -27.60 12.28 2.92
C ALA A 416 -26.76 11.27 2.11
N LEU A 417 -25.47 11.10 2.47
CA LEU A 417 -24.57 10.12 1.86
C LEU A 417 -24.66 8.73 2.50
N LEU A 418 -25.38 8.62 3.60
CA LEU A 418 -25.51 7.38 4.36
C LEU A 418 -26.83 6.65 4.04
N PRO A 419 -26.82 5.30 3.92
CA PRO A 419 -25.61 4.45 3.92
C PRO A 419 -24.74 4.70 2.68
N LEU A 420 -23.45 4.45 2.80
CA LEU A 420 -22.49 4.60 1.69
C LEU A 420 -22.94 3.75 0.49
N LYS A 421 -22.81 4.32 -0.71
CA LYS A 421 -23.03 3.56 -1.94
C LYS A 421 -22.02 2.41 -2.02
N PRO A 422 -22.44 1.14 -2.24
CA PRO A 422 -21.54 0.02 -2.43
C PRO A 422 -20.57 0.26 -3.59
N LEU A 423 -19.33 -0.19 -3.44
CA LEU A 423 -18.32 -0.24 -4.50
C LEU A 423 -18.16 -1.68 -5.00
N ASP A 424 -17.55 -1.84 -6.16
CA ASP A 424 -17.05 -3.14 -6.60
C ASP A 424 -15.73 -3.43 -5.89
N ASP A 425 -15.77 -4.25 -4.85
CA ASP A 425 -14.63 -4.66 -4.04
C ASP A 425 -14.11 -6.06 -4.44
N THR A 426 -14.38 -6.51 -5.68
CA THR A 426 -13.97 -7.84 -6.18
C THR A 426 -12.46 -8.05 -6.03
N TYR A 427 -11.63 -7.07 -6.34
CA TYR A 427 -10.16 -7.19 -6.25
C TYR A 427 -9.69 -7.17 -4.80
N GLU A 428 -10.28 -6.32 -3.97
CA GLU A 428 -10.02 -6.23 -2.54
C GLU A 428 -10.30 -7.57 -1.85
N HIS A 429 -11.48 -8.15 -2.11
CA HIS A 429 -11.86 -9.45 -1.58
C HIS A 429 -10.98 -10.58 -2.15
N ALA A 430 -10.57 -10.54 -3.41
CA ALA A 430 -9.63 -11.51 -3.96
C ALA A 430 -8.24 -11.44 -3.29
N ALA A 431 -7.76 -10.24 -2.97
CA ALA A 431 -6.51 -10.05 -2.23
C ALA A 431 -6.64 -10.48 -0.76
N HIS A 432 -7.79 -10.20 -0.13
CA HIS A 432 -8.14 -10.71 1.19
C HIS A 432 -8.11 -12.24 1.22
N ASP A 433 -8.81 -12.90 0.28
CA ASP A 433 -8.86 -14.36 0.20
C ASP A 433 -7.50 -14.98 -0.10
N ALA A 434 -6.67 -14.30 -0.90
CA ALA A 434 -5.30 -14.71 -1.14
C ALA A 434 -4.47 -14.62 0.15
N ALA A 435 -4.60 -13.53 0.93
CA ALA A 435 -3.95 -13.39 2.22
C ALA A 435 -4.38 -14.48 3.20
N MET A 436 -5.69 -14.81 3.26
CA MET A 436 -6.20 -15.90 4.09
C MET A 436 -5.59 -17.28 3.74
N LYS A 437 -5.23 -17.52 2.48
CA LYS A 437 -4.57 -18.77 2.04
C LYS A 437 -3.08 -18.84 2.39
N LEU A 438 -2.45 -17.71 2.68
CA LEU A 438 -1.06 -17.63 3.13
C LEU A 438 -0.92 -17.84 4.64
N LEU A 439 -2.03 -17.97 5.35
CA LEU A 439 -2.04 -18.27 6.77
C LEU A 439 -1.61 -19.74 7.00
N PRO A 440 -0.80 -20.03 8.04
CA PRO A 440 -0.32 -21.37 8.35
C PRO A 440 -1.44 -22.34 8.73
#